data_a5f21f2dccb53420797070bfd05910c3
#
_entry.id   a5f21f2dccb53420797070bfd05910c3
#
_cell.length_a   1.000
_cell.length_b   1.000
_cell.length_c   1.000
_cell.angle_alpha   90.00
_cell.angle_beta   90.00
_cell.angle_gamma   90.00
#
_symmetry.space_group_name_H-M   'P 1'
#
loop_
_entity.id
_entity.type
_entity.pdbx_description
1 polymer ?
#
loop_
_entity_poly.entity_id
_entity_poly.type
_entity_poly.pdbx_seq_one_letter_code
_entity_poly.pdbx_strand_id
1 'polypeptide(L)'
;MLYIEKEGLPNDINSKIIELSKSEKWKSISEDDTTAIRNAFDNDFPKNEAKEILLHEQHGICAYCMRRIRMDNHSRVEHLVPLSKNKDMAIDYNNMLGVCDGGEKVTGNQGHILCCDAHKKETEIMISPLNKVQMNKIAYDSEGKIYTKPKDEDMERDINEVLLLNGIQKKDGTVRDTSTELLKGRKDAYDRARKMMVALNIKGKCTSATVSYTHLRAHETLMN
;
A
#
# COMPACT_ATOMS: atom_id res chain seq x y z
N MET A 1 -1.06 -3.43 7.58
CA MET A 1 0.16 -2.81 7.00
C MET A 1 1.40 -3.37 7.67
N LEU A 2 2.52 -3.41 6.98
CA LEU A 2 3.82 -3.80 7.50
C LEU A 2 4.83 -2.67 7.25
N TYR A 3 5.88 -2.66 8.06
CA TYR A 3 7.03 -1.79 7.81
C TYR A 3 7.74 -2.22 6.53
N ILE A 4 8.05 -1.26 5.68
CA ILE A 4 8.81 -1.44 4.45
C ILE A 4 10.17 -0.78 4.66
N GLU A 5 11.22 -1.59 4.56
CA GLU A 5 12.59 -1.11 4.55
C GLU A 5 13.03 -0.89 3.10
N LYS A 6 13.50 0.32 2.82
CA LYS A 6 14.03 0.65 1.49
C LYS A 6 15.46 0.16 1.39
N GLU A 7 15.73 -0.74 0.44
CA GLU A 7 17.09 -1.24 0.17
C GLU A 7 17.87 -0.29 -0.76
N GLY A 8 17.16 0.66 -1.38
CA GLY A 8 17.73 1.61 -2.33
C GLY A 8 17.74 1.08 -3.77
N LEU A 9 18.11 1.95 -4.68
CA LEU A 9 18.14 1.61 -6.12
C LEU A 9 19.53 1.16 -6.54
N PRO A 10 19.64 0.20 -7.49
CA PRO A 10 20.87 -0.08 -8.21
C PRO A 10 21.47 1.18 -8.84
N ASN A 11 22.81 1.23 -8.92
CA ASN A 11 23.53 2.42 -9.37
C ASN A 11 23.12 2.91 -10.76
N ASP A 12 22.83 2.00 -11.68
CA ASP A 12 22.41 2.32 -13.04
C ASP A 12 21.03 2.99 -13.08
N ILE A 13 20.08 2.53 -12.27
CA ILE A 13 18.75 3.14 -12.15
C ILE A 13 18.84 4.48 -11.43
N ASN A 14 19.60 4.54 -10.34
CA ASN A 14 19.82 5.78 -9.60
C ASN A 14 20.46 6.85 -10.47
N SER A 15 21.42 6.48 -11.35
CA SER A 15 22.06 7.40 -12.31
C SER A 15 21.04 7.99 -13.28
N LYS A 16 20.11 7.20 -13.82
CA LYS A 16 19.02 7.69 -14.69
C LYS A 16 18.14 8.74 -14.00
N ILE A 17 17.84 8.53 -12.73
CA ILE A 17 17.04 9.48 -11.92
C ILE A 17 17.82 10.78 -11.68
N ILE A 18 19.09 10.67 -11.36
CA ILE A 18 19.98 11.84 -11.21
C ILE A 18 20.11 12.61 -12.53
N GLU A 19 20.24 11.94 -13.65
CA GLU A 19 20.27 12.58 -14.97
C GLU A 19 18.96 13.29 -15.28
N LEU A 20 17.81 12.65 -15.01
CA LEU A 20 16.49 13.26 -15.15
C LEU A 20 16.39 14.52 -14.29
N SER A 21 16.75 14.46 -13.02
CA SER A 21 16.67 15.60 -12.08
C SER A 21 17.54 16.80 -12.51
N LYS A 22 18.64 16.54 -13.22
CA LYS A 22 19.55 17.56 -13.74
C LYS A 22 19.21 18.05 -15.14
N SER A 23 18.29 17.38 -15.84
CA SER A 23 17.91 17.74 -17.22
C SER A 23 17.24 19.12 -17.28
N GLU A 24 17.48 19.84 -18.37
CA GLU A 24 16.81 21.13 -18.61
C GLU A 24 15.29 20.94 -18.75
N LYS A 25 14.86 19.82 -19.31
CA LYS A 25 13.45 19.45 -19.39
C LYS A 25 12.80 19.40 -18.01
N TRP A 26 13.40 18.70 -17.05
CA TRP A 26 12.89 18.61 -15.67
C TRP A 26 12.92 19.96 -14.95
N LYS A 27 14.04 20.67 -15.06
CA LYS A 27 14.21 21.97 -14.38
C LYS A 27 13.22 23.03 -14.89
N SER A 28 12.87 23.01 -16.18
CA SER A 28 11.93 23.96 -16.77
C SER A 28 10.45 23.72 -16.40
N ILE A 29 10.10 22.56 -15.86
CA ILE A 29 8.75 22.29 -15.38
C ILE A 29 8.47 23.13 -14.14
N SER A 30 7.37 23.92 -14.17
CA SER A 30 6.91 24.64 -12.98
C SER A 30 6.45 23.67 -11.88
N GLU A 31 6.68 24.03 -10.62
CA GLU A 31 6.21 23.24 -9.45
C GLU A 31 4.69 23.09 -9.42
N ASP A 32 3.95 24.04 -9.97
CA ASP A 32 2.50 24.02 -10.06
C ASP A 32 1.95 23.25 -11.28
N ASP A 33 2.83 22.90 -12.24
CA ASP A 33 2.41 22.15 -13.44
C ASP A 33 2.37 20.64 -13.17
N THR A 34 1.35 20.23 -12.41
CA THR A 34 1.13 18.81 -12.08
C THR A 34 1.04 17.91 -13.33
N THR A 35 0.51 18.43 -14.44
CA THR A 35 0.39 17.65 -15.68
C THR A 35 1.76 17.39 -16.29
N ALA A 36 2.62 18.39 -16.38
CA ALA A 36 3.98 18.24 -16.89
C ALA A 36 4.83 17.35 -15.97
N ILE A 37 4.70 17.50 -14.63
CA ILE A 37 5.37 16.63 -13.65
C ILE A 37 4.96 15.18 -13.87
N ARG A 38 3.66 14.89 -13.98
CA ARG A 38 3.15 13.53 -14.22
C ARG A 38 3.62 12.97 -15.54
N ASN A 39 3.61 13.76 -16.61
CA ASN A 39 4.11 13.34 -17.92
C ASN A 39 5.60 13.00 -17.88
N ALA A 40 6.41 13.77 -17.18
CA ALA A 40 7.83 13.49 -17.00
C ALA A 40 8.05 12.20 -16.18
N PHE A 41 7.28 12.00 -15.10
CA PHE A 41 7.32 10.75 -14.35
C PHE A 41 6.89 9.55 -15.20
N ASP A 42 5.87 9.68 -16.03
CA ASP A 42 5.37 8.56 -16.82
C ASP A 42 6.27 8.20 -18.00
N ASN A 43 7.01 9.17 -18.59
CA ASN A 43 7.77 8.98 -19.81
C ASN A 43 9.30 8.98 -19.64
N ASP A 44 9.81 9.71 -18.65
CA ASP A 44 11.27 9.92 -18.52
C ASP A 44 11.86 9.22 -17.27
N PHE A 45 11.04 8.95 -16.25
CA PHE A 45 11.46 8.21 -15.06
C PHE A 45 11.53 6.71 -15.34
N PRO A 46 12.52 5.95 -14.81
CA PRO A 46 12.63 4.49 -14.97
C PRO A 46 11.57 3.73 -14.16
N LYS A 47 10.30 3.97 -14.49
CA LYS A 47 9.13 3.57 -13.69
C LYS A 47 8.95 2.06 -13.55
N ASN A 48 9.25 1.31 -14.61
CA ASN A 48 9.09 -0.15 -14.58
C ASN A 48 10.17 -0.80 -13.72
N GLU A 49 11.41 -0.35 -13.86
CA GLU A 49 12.55 -0.83 -13.06
C GLU A 49 12.33 -0.48 -11.59
N ALA A 50 11.94 0.76 -11.27
CA ALA A 50 11.61 1.17 -9.92
C ALA A 50 10.45 0.36 -9.34
N LYS A 51 9.40 0.09 -10.12
CA LYS A 51 8.27 -0.73 -9.71
C LYS A 51 8.69 -2.16 -9.37
N GLU A 52 9.55 -2.78 -10.18
CA GLU A 52 10.05 -4.13 -9.92
C GLU A 52 10.79 -4.20 -8.57
N ILE A 53 11.64 -3.21 -8.28
CA ILE A 53 12.37 -3.13 -7.01
C ILE A 53 11.42 -2.91 -5.84
N LEU A 54 10.43 -1.99 -5.98
CA LEU A 54 9.40 -1.78 -4.97
C LEU A 54 8.65 -3.08 -4.63
N LEU A 55 8.27 -3.84 -5.66
CA LEU A 55 7.59 -5.11 -5.45
C LEU A 55 8.48 -6.14 -4.75
N HIS A 56 9.79 -6.16 -5.07
CA HIS A 56 10.76 -7.02 -4.39
C HIS A 56 10.91 -6.63 -2.91
N GLU A 57 11.20 -5.36 -2.60
CA GLU A 57 11.31 -4.85 -1.22
C GLU A 57 10.05 -5.13 -0.39
N GLN A 58 8.87 -5.13 -1.03
CA GLN A 58 7.58 -5.37 -0.40
C GLN A 58 7.13 -6.83 -0.45
N HIS A 59 7.99 -7.76 -0.90
CA HIS A 59 7.66 -9.20 -1.04
C HIS A 59 6.38 -9.45 -1.85
N GLY A 60 6.12 -8.64 -2.87
CA GLY A 60 4.94 -8.76 -3.74
C GLY A 60 3.61 -8.47 -3.03
N ILE A 61 3.59 -7.60 -2.01
CA ILE A 61 2.36 -7.18 -1.33
C ILE A 61 2.15 -5.67 -1.39
N CYS A 62 0.90 -5.26 -1.49
CA CYS A 62 0.51 -3.85 -1.50
C CYS A 62 0.88 -3.19 -0.17
N ALA A 63 1.55 -2.04 -0.22
CA ALA A 63 2.00 -1.28 0.94
C ALA A 63 0.87 -0.93 1.92
N TYR A 64 -0.35 -0.73 1.42
CA TYR A 64 -1.48 -0.32 2.24
C TYR A 64 -2.35 -1.50 2.72
N CYS A 65 -2.89 -2.30 1.81
CA CYS A 65 -3.87 -3.33 2.17
C CYS A 65 -3.29 -4.73 2.36
N MET A 66 -2.00 -4.94 2.05
CA MET A 66 -1.29 -6.21 2.13
C MET A 66 -1.81 -7.31 1.17
N ARG A 67 -2.62 -6.96 0.18
CA ARG A 67 -2.97 -7.90 -0.89
C ARG A 67 -1.75 -8.19 -1.77
N ARG A 68 -1.69 -9.39 -2.31
CA ARG A 68 -0.66 -9.75 -3.29
C ARG A 68 -0.77 -8.84 -4.52
N ILE A 69 0.37 -8.34 -4.94
CA ILE A 69 0.55 -7.59 -6.20
C ILE A 69 1.67 -8.24 -7.01
N ARG A 70 1.61 -8.08 -8.32
CA ARG A 70 2.58 -8.61 -9.27
C ARG A 70 3.01 -7.51 -10.22
N MET A 71 4.02 -7.79 -11.03
CA MET A 71 4.46 -6.90 -12.10
C MET A 71 3.47 -6.98 -13.27
N ASP A 72 2.28 -6.41 -13.07
CA ASP A 72 1.18 -6.39 -14.02
C ASP A 72 0.42 -5.04 -13.96
N ASN A 73 -0.70 -4.95 -14.66
CA ASN A 73 -1.53 -3.74 -14.71
C ASN A 73 -2.47 -3.58 -13.49
N HIS A 74 -2.48 -4.52 -12.53
CA HIS A 74 -3.22 -4.43 -11.26
C HIS A 74 -2.34 -3.87 -10.12
N SER A 75 -1.11 -3.50 -10.42
CA SER A 75 -0.21 -2.83 -9.48
C SER A 75 0.36 -1.57 -10.09
N ARG A 76 0.68 -0.60 -9.24
CA ARG A 76 1.21 0.70 -9.65
C ARG A 76 2.25 1.22 -8.67
N VAL A 77 3.02 2.22 -9.11
CA VAL A 77 3.84 3.05 -8.24
C VAL A 77 2.96 4.13 -7.67
N GLU A 78 2.96 4.25 -6.37
CA GLU A 78 2.25 5.26 -5.58
C GLU A 78 3.24 6.23 -4.96
N HIS A 79 2.87 7.50 -4.88
CA HIS A 79 3.63 8.53 -4.18
C HIS A 79 3.01 8.78 -2.80
N LEU A 80 3.78 8.55 -1.74
CA LEU A 80 3.33 8.78 -0.36
C LEU A 80 2.93 10.25 -0.16
N VAL A 81 3.82 11.18 -0.52
CA VAL A 81 3.49 12.58 -0.74
C VAL A 81 3.07 12.74 -2.20
N PRO A 82 1.84 13.15 -2.50
CA PRO A 82 1.38 13.28 -3.88
C PRO A 82 2.27 14.18 -4.72
N LEU A 83 2.53 13.79 -5.96
CA LEU A 83 3.39 14.55 -6.88
C LEU A 83 2.89 15.98 -7.16
N SER A 84 1.59 16.22 -6.98
CA SER A 84 0.97 17.55 -7.07
C SER A 84 1.32 18.49 -5.92
N LYS A 85 1.92 17.96 -4.84
CA LYS A 85 2.29 18.74 -3.65
C LYS A 85 3.76 19.13 -3.62
N ASN A 86 4.62 18.32 -4.26
CA ASN A 86 6.04 18.58 -4.29
C ASN A 86 6.66 17.90 -5.51
N LYS A 87 7.17 18.72 -6.43
CA LYS A 87 7.78 18.26 -7.68
C LYS A 87 8.97 17.31 -7.45
N ASP A 88 9.85 17.63 -6.50
CA ASP A 88 11.05 16.83 -6.25
C ASP A 88 10.70 15.44 -5.70
N MET A 89 9.60 15.35 -4.94
CA MET A 89 9.08 14.07 -4.45
C MET A 89 8.52 13.18 -5.56
N ALA A 90 8.22 13.73 -6.74
CA ALA A 90 7.69 12.96 -7.87
C ALA A 90 8.73 11.99 -8.46
N ILE A 91 10.01 12.26 -8.32
CA ILE A 91 11.11 11.40 -8.78
C ILE A 91 11.98 10.86 -7.64
N ASP A 92 11.60 11.11 -6.37
CA ASP A 92 12.27 10.53 -5.20
C ASP A 92 11.77 9.10 -4.96
N TYR A 93 12.66 8.12 -5.16
CA TYR A 93 12.36 6.73 -4.89
C TYR A 93 11.91 6.45 -3.44
N ASN A 94 12.43 7.22 -2.48
CA ASN A 94 12.03 7.07 -1.07
C ASN A 94 10.59 7.53 -0.80
N ASN A 95 10.00 8.29 -1.72
CA ASN A 95 8.59 8.68 -1.68
C ASN A 95 7.67 7.67 -2.39
N MET A 96 8.22 6.57 -2.95
CA MET A 96 7.46 5.65 -3.78
C MET A 96 7.15 4.34 -3.05
N LEU A 97 5.97 3.80 -3.33
CA LEU A 97 5.45 2.52 -2.81
C LEU A 97 4.83 1.70 -3.94
N GLY A 98 4.94 0.38 -3.84
CA GLY A 98 4.18 -0.54 -4.69
C GLY A 98 2.79 -0.78 -4.12
N VAL A 99 1.74 -0.48 -4.88
CA VAL A 99 0.35 -0.64 -4.42
C VAL A 99 -0.52 -1.35 -5.44
N CYS A 100 -1.67 -1.87 -5.00
CA CYS A 100 -2.67 -2.46 -5.88
C CYS A 100 -3.51 -1.36 -6.58
N ASP A 101 -4.29 -1.75 -7.58
CA ASP A 101 -5.24 -0.89 -8.30
C ASP A 101 -6.48 -0.47 -7.47
N GLY A 102 -6.51 -0.85 -6.18
CA GLY A 102 -7.57 -0.46 -5.25
C GLY A 102 -8.98 -0.95 -5.62
N GLY A 103 -9.11 -1.85 -6.58
CA GLY A 103 -10.39 -2.38 -7.06
C GLY A 103 -10.97 -1.67 -8.28
N GLU A 104 -10.21 -0.81 -8.96
CA GLU A 104 -10.66 -0.14 -10.18
C GLU A 104 -11.00 -1.12 -11.31
N LYS A 105 -10.31 -2.26 -11.36
CA LYS A 105 -10.46 -3.29 -12.41
C LYS A 105 -11.34 -4.47 -12.00
N VAL A 106 -11.99 -4.38 -10.84
CA VAL A 106 -12.98 -5.41 -10.45
C VAL A 106 -14.19 -5.29 -11.35
N THR A 107 -14.57 -6.39 -12.02
CA THR A 107 -15.74 -6.43 -12.88
C THR A 107 -17.01 -6.69 -12.07
N GLY A 108 -18.11 -5.98 -12.36
CA GLY A 108 -19.41 -6.17 -11.73
C GLY A 108 -20.33 -4.96 -11.89
N ASN A 109 -21.63 -5.17 -11.73
CA ASN A 109 -22.69 -4.15 -11.94
C ASN A 109 -22.96 -3.28 -10.70
N GLN A 110 -22.24 -3.46 -9.60
CA GLN A 110 -22.43 -2.66 -8.40
C GLN A 110 -21.34 -1.58 -8.31
N GLY A 111 -21.70 -0.38 -7.87
CA GLY A 111 -20.75 0.72 -7.70
C GLY A 111 -19.52 0.29 -6.93
N HIS A 112 -18.36 0.63 -7.48
CA HIS A 112 -17.07 0.24 -6.91
C HIS A 112 -16.78 1.00 -5.61
N ILE A 113 -16.45 0.27 -4.56
CA ILE A 113 -15.88 0.84 -3.34
C ILE A 113 -14.37 0.66 -3.44
N LEU A 114 -13.71 1.72 -3.88
CA LEU A 114 -12.26 1.74 -4.06
C LEU A 114 -11.53 1.80 -2.72
N CYS A 115 -10.27 1.40 -2.71
CA CYS A 115 -9.39 1.48 -1.54
C CYS A 115 -7.95 1.84 -1.97
N CYS A 116 -7.04 1.93 -1.02
CA CYS A 116 -5.62 2.21 -1.26
C CYS A 116 -5.44 3.51 -2.06
N ASP A 117 -4.48 3.52 -2.99
CA ASP A 117 -4.19 4.65 -3.87
C ASP A 117 -5.42 5.13 -4.66
N ALA A 118 -6.20 4.22 -5.22
CA ALA A 118 -7.39 4.57 -6.00
C ALA A 118 -8.43 5.38 -5.22
N HIS A 119 -8.49 5.23 -3.90
CA HIS A 119 -9.33 6.04 -3.02
C HIS A 119 -8.60 7.27 -2.47
N LYS A 120 -7.31 7.11 -2.12
CA LYS A 120 -6.45 8.19 -1.60
C LYS A 120 -6.31 9.35 -2.58
N LYS A 121 -6.05 9.07 -3.86
CA LYS A 121 -5.79 10.08 -4.91
C LYS A 121 -4.68 11.06 -4.48
N GLU A 122 -4.98 12.37 -4.52
CA GLU A 122 -4.05 13.45 -4.18
C GLU A 122 -4.15 13.88 -2.69
N THR A 123 -4.76 13.04 -1.84
CA THR A 123 -4.88 13.35 -0.41
C THR A 123 -3.59 12.97 0.31
N GLU A 124 -3.07 13.90 1.11
CA GLU A 124 -1.94 13.61 2.00
C GLU A 124 -2.37 12.75 3.17
N ILE A 125 -1.51 11.82 3.55
CA ILE A 125 -1.73 10.91 4.68
C ILE A 125 -0.60 11.04 5.71
N MET A 126 -0.96 10.87 6.97
CA MET A 126 -0.01 10.86 8.09
C MET A 126 0.59 9.47 8.32
N ILE A 127 -0.15 8.42 7.94
CA ILE A 127 0.33 7.05 8.06
C ILE A 127 1.35 6.71 6.97
N SER A 128 2.52 6.22 7.37
CA SER A 128 3.57 5.83 6.43
C SER A 128 4.05 4.41 6.68
N PRO A 129 3.94 3.52 5.69
CA PRO A 129 4.55 2.18 5.75
C PRO A 129 6.08 2.21 5.91
N LEU A 130 6.72 3.35 5.63
CA LEU A 130 8.16 3.55 5.82
C LEU A 130 8.52 3.94 7.27
N ASN A 131 7.52 4.19 8.13
CA ASN A 131 7.72 4.54 9.53
C ASN A 131 7.50 3.32 10.44
N LYS A 132 8.58 2.71 10.90
CA LYS A 132 8.55 1.53 11.76
C LYS A 132 7.77 1.75 13.05
N VAL A 133 7.87 2.94 13.65
CA VAL A 133 7.16 3.27 14.90
C VAL A 133 5.64 3.29 14.67
N GLN A 134 5.19 3.86 13.57
CA GLN A 134 3.77 3.84 13.21
C GLN A 134 3.29 2.42 12.87
N MET A 135 4.07 1.64 12.11
CA MET A 135 3.69 0.28 11.76
C MET A 135 3.58 -0.65 12.98
N ASN A 136 4.34 -0.41 14.03
CA ASN A 136 4.23 -1.14 15.29
C ASN A 136 2.93 -0.85 16.06
N LYS A 137 2.23 0.24 15.74
CA LYS A 137 0.90 0.54 16.31
C LYS A 137 -0.24 -0.18 15.57
N ILE A 138 -0.01 -0.70 14.36
CA ILE A 138 -1.06 -1.35 13.56
C ILE A 138 -1.48 -2.67 14.20
N ALA A 139 -2.77 -2.83 14.39
CA ALA A 139 -3.40 -4.04 14.91
C ALA A 139 -4.61 -4.44 14.07
N TYR A 140 -5.03 -5.68 14.21
CA TYR A 140 -6.19 -6.26 13.52
C TYR A 140 -7.09 -6.96 14.53
N ASP A 141 -8.39 -6.82 14.36
CA ASP A 141 -9.38 -7.58 15.13
C ASP A 141 -9.79 -8.88 14.44
N SER A 142 -10.64 -9.67 15.14
CA SER A 142 -11.17 -10.94 14.61
C SER A 142 -12.10 -10.77 13.41
N GLU A 143 -12.64 -9.58 13.20
CA GLU A 143 -13.51 -9.26 12.07
C GLU A 143 -12.73 -8.70 10.87
N GLY A 144 -11.41 -8.62 10.99
CA GLY A 144 -10.53 -8.16 9.93
C GLY A 144 -10.39 -6.64 9.84
N LYS A 145 -10.86 -5.87 10.81
CA LYS A 145 -10.65 -4.43 10.85
C LYS A 145 -9.22 -4.09 11.25
N ILE A 146 -8.67 -3.07 10.63
CA ILE A 146 -7.41 -2.44 11.00
C ILE A 146 -7.70 -1.31 11.99
N TYR A 147 -6.90 -1.23 13.03
CA TYR A 147 -6.94 -0.15 14.00
C TYR A 147 -5.54 0.11 14.59
N THR A 148 -5.40 1.17 15.38
CA THR A 148 -4.13 1.49 16.02
C THR A 148 -4.15 1.20 17.52
N LYS A 149 -3.03 0.70 18.05
CA LYS A 149 -2.85 0.44 19.47
C LYS A 149 -1.45 0.84 19.93
N PRO A 150 -1.31 1.88 20.78
CA PRO A 150 -2.38 2.76 21.29
C PRO A 150 -3.10 3.52 20.17
N LYS A 151 -4.31 4.00 20.44
CA LYS A 151 -5.14 4.74 19.48
C LYS A 151 -4.37 5.98 18.96
N ASP A 152 -4.40 6.17 17.65
CA ASP A 152 -3.80 7.30 16.95
C ASP A 152 -4.84 7.80 15.93
N GLU A 153 -5.43 8.97 16.22
CA GLU A 153 -6.60 9.47 15.48
C GLU A 153 -6.26 9.82 14.03
N ASP A 154 -5.08 10.37 13.78
CA ASP A 154 -4.63 10.71 12.43
C ASP A 154 -4.42 9.46 11.58
N MET A 155 -3.75 8.46 12.13
CA MET A 155 -3.57 7.18 11.44
C MET A 155 -4.91 6.47 11.21
N GLU A 156 -5.86 6.51 12.17
CA GLU A 156 -7.17 5.89 12.00
C GLU A 156 -8.04 6.62 10.98
N ARG A 157 -7.96 7.95 10.91
CA ARG A 157 -8.56 8.74 9.83
C ARG A 157 -8.04 8.25 8.47
N ASP A 158 -6.74 8.14 8.32
CA ASP A 158 -6.14 7.71 7.07
C ASP A 158 -6.56 6.28 6.69
N ILE A 159 -6.60 5.36 7.67
CA ILE A 159 -7.05 3.97 7.46
C ILE A 159 -8.52 3.92 7.01
N ASN A 160 -9.40 4.69 7.67
CA ASN A 160 -10.85 4.56 7.51
C ASN A 160 -11.42 5.46 6.42
N GLU A 161 -10.88 6.66 6.24
CA GLU A 161 -11.46 7.69 5.38
C GLU A 161 -10.64 7.92 4.10
N VAL A 162 -9.30 7.91 4.20
CA VAL A 162 -8.45 8.23 3.03
C VAL A 162 -8.08 6.97 2.24
N LEU A 163 -7.65 5.92 2.91
CA LEU A 163 -7.29 4.64 2.27
C LEU A 163 -8.47 3.67 2.18
N LEU A 164 -9.53 3.92 2.92
CA LEU A 164 -10.77 3.13 3.01
C LEU A 164 -10.52 1.63 3.23
N LEU A 165 -9.58 1.30 4.13
CA LEU A 165 -9.16 -0.09 4.33
C LEU A 165 -10.15 -0.93 5.16
N ASN A 166 -11.07 -0.29 5.87
CA ASN A 166 -12.11 -0.95 6.66
C ASN A 166 -13.51 -0.91 5.99
N GLY A 167 -13.57 -0.53 4.69
CA GLY A 167 -14.85 -0.40 4.00
C GLY A 167 -15.68 0.79 4.50
N ILE A 168 -16.93 0.87 4.07
CA ILE A 168 -17.85 1.96 4.39
C ILE A 168 -18.78 1.53 5.52
N GLN A 169 -18.77 2.26 6.63
CA GLN A 169 -19.70 2.07 7.72
C GLN A 169 -21.07 2.68 7.37
N LYS A 170 -22.12 1.88 7.44
CA LYS A 170 -23.51 2.32 7.21
C LYS A 170 -24.13 2.86 8.49
N LYS A 171 -25.22 3.62 8.33
CA LYS A 171 -25.99 4.18 9.46
C LYS A 171 -26.59 3.12 10.38
N ASP A 172 -26.86 1.92 9.89
CA ASP A 172 -27.38 0.78 10.65
C ASP A 172 -26.30 0.01 11.41
N GLY A 173 -25.05 0.50 11.41
CA GLY A 173 -23.91 -0.14 12.08
C GLY A 173 -23.26 -1.26 11.27
N THR A 174 -23.83 -1.66 10.13
CA THR A 174 -23.21 -2.65 9.24
C THR A 174 -22.07 -2.02 8.41
N VAL A 175 -21.14 -2.84 7.95
CA VAL A 175 -20.05 -2.40 7.09
C VAL A 175 -20.21 -3.00 5.70
N ARG A 176 -20.13 -2.15 4.67
CA ARG A 176 -19.98 -2.58 3.28
C ARG A 176 -18.49 -2.65 2.96
N ASP A 177 -18.01 -3.85 2.67
CA ASP A 177 -16.60 -4.07 2.33
C ASP A 177 -16.23 -3.38 1.00
N THR A 178 -14.93 -3.21 0.78
CA THR A 178 -14.37 -2.74 -0.48
C THR A 178 -14.66 -3.72 -1.63
N SER A 179 -14.61 -3.25 -2.87
CA SER A 179 -14.77 -4.11 -4.06
C SER A 179 -13.73 -5.25 -4.13
N THR A 180 -12.67 -5.13 -3.36
CA THR A 180 -11.62 -6.14 -3.24
C THR A 180 -11.77 -7.05 -2.02
N GLU A 181 -12.90 -6.97 -1.31
CA GLU A 181 -13.23 -7.80 -0.14
C GLU A 181 -12.14 -7.80 0.96
N LEU A 182 -11.62 -6.63 1.35
CA LEU A 182 -10.50 -6.52 2.29
C LEU A 182 -10.83 -7.05 3.68
N LEU A 183 -12.00 -6.72 4.21
CA LEU A 183 -12.43 -7.19 5.54
C LEU A 183 -12.57 -8.71 5.55
N LYS A 184 -13.30 -9.25 4.56
CA LYS A 184 -13.49 -10.69 4.41
C LYS A 184 -12.14 -11.41 4.27
N GLY A 185 -11.27 -10.93 3.40
CA GLY A 185 -9.95 -11.55 3.20
C GLY A 185 -9.09 -11.58 4.46
N ARG A 186 -9.11 -10.50 5.27
CA ARG A 186 -8.39 -10.44 6.55
C ARG A 186 -9.02 -11.30 7.62
N LYS A 187 -10.36 -11.37 7.70
CA LYS A 187 -11.08 -12.28 8.59
C LYS A 187 -10.74 -13.73 8.28
N ASP A 188 -10.80 -14.12 7.00
CA ASP A 188 -10.44 -15.47 6.56
C ASP A 188 -8.97 -15.80 6.91
N ALA A 189 -8.05 -14.84 6.78
CA ALA A 189 -6.65 -15.02 7.17
C ALA A 189 -6.51 -15.20 8.68
N TYR A 190 -7.23 -14.41 9.48
CA TYR A 190 -7.27 -14.56 10.95
C TYR A 190 -7.78 -15.93 11.37
N ASP A 191 -8.88 -16.40 10.78
CA ASP A 191 -9.48 -17.70 11.09
C ASP A 191 -8.54 -18.85 10.72
N ARG A 192 -7.86 -18.77 9.57
CA ARG A 192 -6.82 -19.76 9.19
C ARG A 192 -5.66 -19.76 10.17
N ALA A 193 -5.14 -18.60 10.55
CA ALA A 193 -4.06 -18.49 11.52
C ALA A 193 -4.45 -19.10 12.87
N ARG A 194 -5.66 -18.82 13.36
CA ARG A 194 -6.19 -19.37 14.60
C ARG A 194 -6.30 -20.89 14.56
N LYS A 195 -6.82 -21.45 13.46
CA LYS A 195 -6.90 -22.91 13.26
C LYS A 195 -5.52 -23.57 13.28
N MET A 196 -4.53 -22.95 12.62
CA MET A 196 -3.15 -23.43 12.62
C MET A 196 -2.53 -23.40 14.02
N MET A 197 -2.74 -22.33 14.79
CA MET A 197 -2.24 -22.25 16.17
C MET A 197 -2.82 -23.36 17.06
N VAL A 198 -4.11 -23.64 16.91
CA VAL A 198 -4.77 -24.75 17.63
C VAL A 198 -4.20 -26.10 17.22
N ALA A 199 -4.05 -26.35 15.91
CA ALA A 199 -3.50 -27.59 15.38
C ALA A 199 -2.05 -27.86 15.82
N LEU A 200 -1.24 -26.79 15.95
CA LEU A 200 0.14 -26.85 16.40
C LEU A 200 0.29 -26.78 17.93
N ASN A 201 -0.82 -26.78 18.68
CA ASN A 201 -0.86 -26.64 20.14
C ASN A 201 -0.06 -25.40 20.65
N ILE A 202 -0.03 -24.34 19.87
CA ILE A 202 0.63 -23.09 20.23
C ILE A 202 -0.29 -22.32 21.21
N LYS A 203 0.17 -22.16 22.45
CA LYS A 203 -0.52 -21.35 23.45
C LYS A 203 -0.23 -19.86 23.20
N GLY A 204 -1.25 -19.07 22.94
CA GLY A 204 -1.11 -17.63 22.76
C GLY A 204 -2.32 -17.00 22.09
N LYS A 205 -2.36 -15.66 22.08
CA LYS A 205 -3.38 -14.90 21.31
C LYS A 205 -2.90 -14.75 19.87
N CYS A 206 -3.81 -14.95 18.92
CA CYS A 206 -3.55 -14.59 17.52
C CYS A 206 -3.35 -13.05 17.45
N THR A 207 -2.13 -12.63 17.22
CA THR A 207 -1.77 -11.20 17.15
C THR A 207 -1.72 -10.73 15.70
N SER A 208 -1.63 -9.40 15.50
CA SER A 208 -1.41 -8.81 14.18
C SER A 208 -0.15 -9.38 13.51
N ALA A 209 0.93 -9.63 14.27
CA ALA A 209 2.14 -10.27 13.78
C ALA A 209 1.88 -11.69 13.29
N THR A 210 1.06 -12.48 13.99
CA THR A 210 0.68 -13.85 13.59
C THR A 210 -0.13 -13.85 12.30
N VAL A 211 -1.07 -12.90 12.15
CA VAL A 211 -1.87 -12.74 10.92
C VAL A 211 -0.99 -12.31 9.75
N SER A 212 -0.07 -11.38 9.98
CA SER A 212 0.89 -10.93 8.96
C SER A 212 1.83 -12.07 8.52
N TYR A 213 2.36 -12.84 9.48
CA TYR A 213 3.24 -13.96 9.21
C TYR A 213 2.55 -15.09 8.44
N THR A 214 1.30 -15.43 8.79
CA THR A 214 0.53 -16.44 8.05
C THR A 214 0.12 -15.97 6.67
N HIS A 215 -0.12 -14.68 6.50
CA HIS A 215 -0.38 -14.08 5.19
C HIS A 215 0.86 -14.17 4.29
N LEU A 216 2.05 -13.86 4.82
CA LEU A 216 3.33 -14.02 4.13
C LEU A 216 3.62 -15.49 3.80
N ARG A 217 3.51 -16.42 4.78
CA ARG A 217 3.80 -17.84 4.57
C ARG A 217 2.80 -18.58 3.66
N ALA A 218 1.53 -18.22 3.71
CA ALA A 218 0.55 -18.76 2.74
C ALA A 218 0.91 -18.38 1.29
N HIS A 219 1.76 -17.36 1.11
CA HIS A 219 2.28 -16.96 -0.18
C HIS A 219 3.56 -17.69 -0.58
N GLU A 220 4.41 -18.08 0.36
CA GLU A 220 5.62 -18.89 0.08
C GLU A 220 5.27 -20.31 -0.35
N THR A 221 4.26 -20.93 0.26
CA THR A 221 3.81 -22.30 -0.08
C THR A 221 3.11 -22.42 -1.44
N LEU A 222 2.74 -21.31 -2.08
CA LEU A 222 2.17 -21.29 -3.43
C LEU A 222 3.22 -21.02 -4.53
N MET A 223 4.48 -20.85 -4.15
CA MET A 223 5.60 -20.62 -5.09
C MET A 223 6.50 -21.84 -5.30
N ASN A 224 6.18 -22.98 -4.65
CA ASN A 224 6.85 -24.27 -4.88
C ASN A 224 5.85 -25.25 -5.57
#